data_912ec2523afe9c17f995999004bffbc5
#
_entry.id   912ec2523afe9c17f995999004bffbc5
#
_cell.length_a   1.000
_cell.length_b   1.000
_cell.length_c   1.000
_cell.angle_alpha   90.00
_cell.angle_beta   90.00
_cell.angle_gamma   90.00
#
_symmetry.space_group_name_H-M   'P 1'
#
loop_
_entity.id
_entity.type
_entity.pdbx_description
1 polymer ?
#
loop_
_entity_poly.entity_id
_entity_poly.type
_entity_poly.pdbx_seq_one_letter_code
_entity_poly.pdbx_strand_id
1 'polypeptide(L)'
;MVGAEQLTASVYKTGDELMGFDYRFNITRLNNRTGRVNQWFTPDDLCAMVKLVRVLSAELADDGCMGEALRHQLLRLAAGLDDAIAEVSTNNNVNGATNQ
;
A
#
# COMPACT_ATOMS: atom_id res chain seq x y z
N MET A 1 -8.94 4.76 10.89
CA MET A 1 -7.79 5.31 10.17
C MET A 1 -6.57 4.43 10.35
N VAL A 2 -5.84 4.21 9.28
CA VAL A 2 -4.64 3.37 9.28
C VAL A 2 -3.50 4.21 8.75
N GLY A 3 -2.35 4.19 9.43
CA GLY A 3 -1.23 5.04 9.05
C GLY A 3 0.08 4.30 8.91
N ALA A 4 0.94 4.80 8.05
CA ALA A 4 2.33 4.38 7.91
C ALA A 4 3.15 5.61 7.55
N GLU A 5 3.99 6.03 8.51
CA GLU A 5 4.81 7.22 8.38
C GLU A 5 3.93 8.46 8.13
N GLN A 6 4.08 9.11 6.97
CA GLN A 6 3.30 10.31 6.63
C GLN A 6 2.04 9.99 5.82
N LEU A 7 1.80 8.73 5.54
CA LEU A 7 0.62 8.30 4.78
C LEU A 7 -0.46 7.79 5.70
N THR A 8 -1.69 8.10 5.37
CA THR A 8 -2.86 7.65 6.13
C THR A 8 -3.92 7.16 5.18
N ALA A 9 -4.48 6.00 5.48
CA ALA A 9 -5.66 5.49 4.78
C ALA A 9 -6.88 5.70 5.67
N SER A 10 -7.90 6.32 5.11
CA SER A 10 -9.20 6.46 5.76
C SER A 10 -10.12 5.42 5.15
N VAL A 11 -10.68 4.54 5.99
CA VAL A 11 -11.53 3.45 5.56
C VAL A 11 -12.97 3.77 5.91
N TYR A 12 -13.85 3.59 4.95
CA TYR A 12 -15.27 3.84 5.08
C TYR A 12 -16.04 2.55 4.86
N LYS A 13 -16.86 2.21 5.83
CA LYS A 13 -17.72 1.03 5.79
C LYS A 13 -19.16 1.51 5.67
N THR A 14 -19.86 1.09 4.63
CA THR A 14 -21.25 1.45 4.39
C THR A 14 -22.08 0.19 4.20
N GLY A 15 -23.41 0.32 4.42
CA GLY A 15 -24.31 -0.81 4.29
C GLY A 15 -24.80 -1.30 5.65
N ASP A 16 -25.45 -2.47 5.63
CA ASP A 16 -25.97 -3.09 6.82
C ASP A 16 -25.89 -4.62 6.72
N GLU A 17 -26.26 -5.31 7.78
CA GLU A 17 -26.19 -6.77 7.83
C GLU A 17 -27.11 -7.43 6.80
N LEU A 18 -28.20 -6.77 6.43
CA LEU A 18 -29.18 -7.33 5.52
C LEU A 18 -28.71 -7.24 4.07
N MET A 19 -28.17 -6.10 3.67
CA MET A 19 -27.74 -5.82 2.29
C MET A 19 -26.26 -6.07 2.06
N GLY A 20 -25.52 -6.34 3.14
CA GLY A 20 -24.08 -6.47 3.09
C GLY A 20 -23.37 -5.14 3.29
N PHE A 21 -22.05 -5.20 3.43
CA PHE A 21 -21.21 -4.03 3.68
C PHE A 21 -20.32 -3.77 2.48
N ASP A 22 -20.17 -2.48 2.16
CA ASP A 22 -19.19 -2.00 1.18
C ASP A 22 -18.08 -1.27 1.91
N TYR A 23 -16.86 -1.48 1.44
CA TYR A 23 -15.67 -0.85 1.99
C TYR A 23 -15.00 0.01 0.92
N ARG A 24 -14.66 1.24 1.29
CA ARG A 24 -13.87 2.13 0.44
C ARG A 24 -12.78 2.75 1.28
N PHE A 25 -11.69 3.11 0.65
CA PHE A 25 -10.63 3.83 1.35
C PHE A 25 -9.98 4.84 0.42
N ASN A 26 -9.41 5.85 1.03
CA ASN A 26 -8.54 6.78 0.32
C ASN A 26 -7.22 6.90 1.07
N ILE A 27 -6.19 7.33 0.38
CA ILE A 27 -4.87 7.52 0.95
C ILE A 27 -4.50 8.99 0.79
N THR A 28 -3.99 9.57 1.88
CA THR A 28 -3.54 10.96 1.89
C THR A 28 -2.14 11.03 2.49
N ARG A 29 -1.43 12.09 2.14
CA ARG A 29 -0.09 12.38 2.64
C ARG A 29 -0.15 13.66 3.46
N LEU A 30 0.37 13.59 4.69
CA LEU A 30 0.47 14.76 5.56
C LEU A 30 1.81 15.43 5.33
N ASN A 31 1.77 16.73 5.08
CA ASN A 31 2.97 17.55 5.06
C ASN A 31 3.22 18.06 6.47
N ASN A 32 4.28 17.57 7.10
CA ASN A 32 4.58 17.89 8.49
C ASN A 32 4.95 19.38 8.69
N ARG A 33 5.42 20.03 7.64
CA ARG A 33 5.84 21.44 7.73
C ARG A 33 4.64 22.38 7.72
N THR A 34 3.63 22.07 6.90
CA THR A 34 2.46 22.95 6.73
C THR A 34 1.21 22.42 7.43
N GLY A 35 1.20 21.15 7.85
CA GLY A 35 0.04 20.49 8.40
C GLY A 35 -1.03 20.19 7.36
N ARG A 36 -0.75 20.42 6.09
CA ARG A 36 -1.71 20.21 5.01
C ARG A 36 -1.67 18.77 4.52
N VAL A 37 -2.81 18.33 4.02
CA VAL A 37 -3.01 16.98 3.48
C VAL A 37 -3.15 17.11 1.96
N ASN A 38 -2.50 16.21 1.21
CA ASN A 38 -2.63 16.19 -0.23
C ASN A 38 -2.63 14.75 -0.74
N GLN A 39 -2.85 14.60 -2.05
CA GLN A 39 -2.91 13.30 -2.71
C GLN A 39 -1.78 13.13 -3.73
N TRP A 40 -0.75 13.96 -3.65
CA TRP A 40 0.44 13.84 -4.50
C TRP A 40 1.53 13.13 -3.75
N PHE A 41 2.16 12.17 -4.42
CA PHE A 41 3.17 11.30 -3.83
C PHE A 41 4.44 11.34 -4.65
N THR A 42 5.56 11.08 -4.01
CA THR A 42 6.87 11.00 -4.65
C THR A 42 7.38 9.56 -4.55
N PRO A 43 8.44 9.21 -5.32
CA PRO A 43 9.02 7.87 -5.19
C PRO A 43 9.45 7.52 -3.77
N ASP A 44 9.84 8.50 -2.96
CA ASP A 44 10.21 8.28 -1.57
C ASP A 44 9.05 7.78 -0.72
N ASP A 45 7.82 8.02 -1.17
CA ASP A 45 6.63 7.57 -0.45
C ASP A 45 6.33 6.08 -0.69
N LEU A 46 7.02 5.43 -1.63
CA LEU A 46 6.73 4.05 -1.99
C LEU A 46 6.92 3.08 -0.83
N CYS A 47 7.96 3.28 -0.01
CA CYS A 47 8.17 2.43 1.17
C CYS A 47 7.00 2.55 2.14
N ALA A 48 6.56 3.78 2.40
CA ALA A 48 5.42 4.03 3.27
C ALA A 48 4.14 3.44 2.68
N MET A 49 3.97 3.48 1.36
CA MET A 49 2.83 2.87 0.69
C MET A 49 2.80 1.37 0.88
N VAL A 50 3.95 0.69 0.75
CA VAL A 50 4.01 -0.75 0.98
C VAL A 50 3.65 -1.09 2.41
N LYS A 51 4.18 -0.35 3.37
CA LYS A 51 3.84 -0.52 4.78
C LYS A 51 2.35 -0.30 5.02
N LEU A 52 1.79 0.76 4.42
CA LEU A 52 0.39 1.09 4.55
C LEU A 52 -0.50 -0.02 3.98
N VAL A 53 -0.15 -0.55 2.82
CA VAL A 53 -0.91 -1.65 2.20
C VAL A 53 -0.89 -2.88 3.10
N ARG A 54 0.26 -3.19 3.72
CA ARG A 54 0.35 -4.32 4.64
C ARG A 54 -0.56 -4.14 5.86
N VAL A 55 -0.49 -2.97 6.49
CA VAL A 55 -1.31 -2.69 7.67
C VAL A 55 -2.79 -2.65 7.31
N LEU A 56 -3.13 -2.00 6.21
CA LEU A 56 -4.51 -1.91 5.74
C LEU A 56 -5.07 -3.30 5.39
N SER A 57 -4.27 -4.13 4.73
CA SER A 57 -4.68 -5.49 4.38
C SER A 57 -4.95 -6.33 5.62
N ALA A 58 -4.12 -6.20 6.65
CA ALA A 58 -4.31 -6.90 7.91
C ALA A 58 -5.60 -6.46 8.61
N GLU A 59 -5.85 -5.15 8.62
CA GLU A 59 -7.08 -4.60 9.22
C GLU A 59 -8.33 -5.09 8.49
N LEU A 60 -8.32 -5.06 7.17
CA LEU A 60 -9.45 -5.50 6.36
C LEU A 60 -9.67 -7.01 6.49
N ALA A 61 -8.60 -7.80 6.56
CA ALA A 61 -8.71 -9.23 6.78
C ALA A 61 -9.29 -9.55 8.14
N ASP A 62 -8.86 -8.80 9.17
CA ASP A 62 -9.36 -8.97 10.53
C ASP A 62 -10.85 -8.61 10.63
N ASP A 63 -11.27 -7.62 9.87
CA ASP A 63 -12.68 -7.21 9.83
C ASP A 63 -13.55 -8.15 8.97
N GLY A 64 -12.94 -9.17 8.36
CA GLY A 64 -13.68 -10.19 7.61
C GLY A 64 -14.13 -9.77 6.22
N CYS A 65 -13.63 -8.66 5.70
CA CYS A 65 -14.06 -8.16 4.39
C CYS A 65 -13.12 -8.56 3.25
N MET A 66 -12.10 -9.36 3.54
CA MET A 66 -11.16 -9.81 2.53
C MET A 66 -11.38 -11.29 2.23
N GLY A 67 -11.76 -11.60 1.00
CA GLY A 67 -11.95 -12.97 0.56
C GLY A 67 -10.62 -13.71 0.39
N GLU A 68 -10.68 -15.02 0.37
CA GLU A 68 -9.48 -15.87 0.26
C GLU A 68 -8.72 -15.65 -1.04
N ALA A 69 -9.45 -15.50 -2.16
CA ALA A 69 -8.82 -15.27 -3.46
C ALA A 69 -8.00 -13.99 -3.47
N LEU A 70 -8.56 -12.91 -2.94
CA LEU A 70 -7.86 -11.63 -2.85
C LEU A 70 -6.67 -11.72 -1.91
N ARG A 71 -6.84 -12.38 -0.77
CA ARG A 71 -5.76 -12.57 0.19
C ARG A 71 -4.57 -13.31 -0.42
N HIS A 72 -4.84 -14.41 -1.13
CA HIS A 72 -3.80 -15.19 -1.80
C HIS A 72 -3.11 -14.38 -2.90
N GLN A 73 -3.88 -13.59 -3.64
CA GLN A 73 -3.33 -12.73 -4.68
C GLN A 73 -2.40 -11.67 -4.10
N LEU A 74 -2.79 -11.05 -2.99
CA LEU A 74 -1.97 -10.04 -2.30
C LEU A 74 -0.65 -10.65 -1.81
N LEU A 75 -0.71 -11.86 -1.25
CA LEU A 75 0.50 -12.52 -0.77
C LEU A 75 1.46 -12.82 -1.91
N ARG A 76 0.95 -13.24 -3.06
CA ARG A 76 1.78 -13.50 -4.24
C ARG A 76 2.40 -12.21 -4.79
N LEU A 77 1.61 -11.13 -4.83
CA LEU A 77 2.11 -9.84 -5.32
C LEU A 77 3.17 -9.26 -4.39
N ALA A 78 2.99 -9.41 -3.09
CA ALA A 78 3.99 -8.96 -2.12
C ALA A 78 5.33 -9.68 -2.30
N ALA A 79 5.29 -10.99 -2.52
CA ALA A 79 6.49 -11.76 -2.82
C ALA A 79 7.11 -11.34 -4.16
N GLY A 80 6.26 -11.13 -5.17
CA GLY A 80 6.72 -10.71 -6.50
C GLY A 80 7.35 -9.33 -6.51
N LEU A 81 6.95 -8.44 -5.61
CA LEU A 81 7.54 -7.11 -5.50
C LEU A 81 9.02 -7.20 -5.13
N ASP A 82 9.37 -8.06 -4.19
CA ASP A 82 10.76 -8.23 -3.77
C ASP A 82 11.61 -8.72 -4.95
N ASP A 83 11.10 -9.68 -5.72
CA ASP A 83 11.77 -10.21 -6.88
C ASP A 83 11.94 -9.17 -7.99
N ALA A 84 10.90 -8.39 -8.24
CA ALA A 84 10.92 -7.35 -9.26
C ALA A 84 11.97 -6.27 -8.94
N ILE A 85 12.02 -5.83 -7.69
CA ILE A 85 12.98 -4.83 -7.25
C ILE A 85 14.41 -5.37 -7.36
N ALA A 86 14.63 -6.60 -6.93
CA ALA A 86 15.95 -7.23 -6.99
C ALA A 86 16.42 -7.36 -8.43
N GLU A 87 15.53 -7.75 -9.35
CA GLU A 87 15.86 -7.89 -10.77
C GLU A 87 16.26 -6.56 -11.38
N VAL A 88 15.51 -5.50 -11.12
CA VAL A 88 15.82 -4.16 -11.64
C VAL A 88 17.14 -3.67 -11.06
N SER A 89 17.37 -3.86 -9.76
CA SER A 89 18.62 -3.45 -9.13
C SER A 89 19.83 -4.17 -9.73
N THR A 90 19.69 -5.46 -10.02
CA THR A 90 20.75 -6.24 -10.64
C THR A 90 21.04 -5.72 -12.06
N ASN A 91 20.00 -5.46 -12.84
CA ASN A 91 20.14 -4.91 -14.18
C ASN A 91 20.78 -3.53 -14.15
N ASN A 92 20.37 -2.68 -13.21
CA ASN A 92 20.94 -1.34 -13.07
C ASN A 92 22.41 -1.39 -12.65
N ASN A 93 22.78 -2.33 -11.79
CA ASN A 93 24.18 -2.51 -11.40
C ASN A 93 25.05 -2.90 -12.57
N VAL A 94 24.57 -3.83 -13.41
CA VAL A 94 25.28 -4.22 -14.63
C VAL A 94 25.43 -3.04 -15.58
N ASN A 95 24.35 -2.31 -15.82
CA ASN A 95 24.36 -1.15 -16.68
C ASN A 95 25.27 -0.04 -16.12
N GLY A 96 25.23 0.18 -14.82
CA GLY A 96 26.07 1.15 -14.16
C GLY A 96 27.54 0.84 -14.31
N ALA A 97 27.93 -0.42 -14.15
CA ALA A 97 29.30 -0.85 -14.33
C ALA A 97 29.76 -0.66 -15.78
N THR A 98 28.85 -0.90 -16.75
CA THR A 98 29.15 -0.72 -18.16
C THR A 98 29.31 0.75 -18.53
N ASN A 99 28.53 1.61 -17.94
CA ASN A 99 28.50 3.04 -18.27
C ASN A 99 29.63 3.82 -17.60
N GLN A 100 30.27 3.23 -16.66
CA GLN A 100 31.39 3.87 -15.97
C GLN A 100 32.71 3.42 -16.54
#